data_8e8eaf6b8a18289c4109d9363ea9d58c
#
_entry.id   8e8eaf6b8a18289c4109d9363ea9d58c
#
_cell.length_a   1.000
_cell.length_b   1.000
_cell.length_c   1.000
_cell.angle_alpha   90.00
_cell.angle_beta   90.00
_cell.angle_gamma   90.00
#
_symmetry.space_group_name_H-M   'P 1'
#
loop_
_entity.id
_entity.type
_entity.pdbx_description
1 polymer ?
#
loop_
_entity_poly.entity_id
_entity_poly.type
_entity_poly.pdbx_seq_one_letter_code
_entity_poly.pdbx_strand_id
1 'polypeptide(L)' 'MAIGFVLITTQPGREHDVRATLDRIEFVTDRWMLFGEYDLIARVQADD' A
#
# COMPACT_ATOMS: atom_id res chain seq x y z
N MET A 1 11.81 -15.95 1.59
CA MET A 1 11.29 -14.56 1.64
C MET A 1 10.62 -14.24 0.31
N ALA A 2 9.38 -13.79 0.35
CA ALA A 2 8.65 -13.36 -0.84
C ALA A 2 8.37 -11.87 -0.75
N ILE A 3 8.65 -11.13 -1.82
CA ILE A 3 8.46 -9.69 -1.90
C ILE A 3 7.55 -9.40 -3.07
N GLY A 4 6.56 -8.54 -2.85
CA GLY A 4 5.64 -8.13 -3.89
C GLY A 4 5.29 -6.65 -3.77
N PHE A 5 4.68 -6.12 -4.82
CA PHE A 5 4.19 -4.76 -4.85
C PHE A 5 2.72 -4.78 -5.23
N VAL A 6 1.93 -4.00 -4.53
CA VAL A 6 0.49 -3.89 -4.77
C VAL A 6 0.18 -2.45 -5.15
N LEU A 7 -0.46 -2.28 -6.31
CA LEU A 7 -0.92 -0.97 -6.76
C LEU A 7 -2.37 -0.81 -6.29
N ILE A 8 -2.66 0.31 -5.65
CA ILE A 8 -3.94 0.54 -5.00
C ILE A 8 -4.59 1.79 -5.56
N THR A 9 -5.85 1.68 -5.96
CA THR A 9 -6.66 2.82 -6.36
C THR A 9 -7.67 3.07 -5.27
N THR A 10 -7.77 4.31 -4.79
CA THR A 10 -8.70 4.68 -3.75
C THR A 10 -9.72 5.68 -4.28
N GLN A 11 -10.83 5.83 -3.57
CA GLN A 11 -11.79 6.88 -3.86
C GLN A 11 -11.20 8.23 -3.45
N PRO A 12 -11.52 9.32 -4.17
CA PRO A 12 -11.04 10.65 -3.79
C PRO A 12 -11.37 10.97 -2.34
N GLY A 13 -10.38 11.46 -1.61
CA GLY A 13 -10.51 11.81 -0.21
C GLY A 13 -10.34 10.67 0.78
N ARG A 14 -10.11 9.44 0.28
CA ARG A 14 -9.99 8.26 1.15
C ARG A 14 -8.56 7.73 1.25
N GLU A 15 -7.60 8.43 0.67
CA GLU A 15 -6.21 7.99 0.61
C GLU A 15 -5.61 7.80 1.99
N HIS A 16 -5.92 8.71 2.92
CA HIS A 16 -5.39 8.64 4.28
C HIS A 16 -5.98 7.47 5.06
N ASP A 17 -7.25 7.15 4.82
CA ASP A 17 -7.89 6.01 5.47
C ASP A 17 -7.24 4.70 5.02
N VAL A 18 -6.97 4.58 3.72
CA VAL A 18 -6.32 3.40 3.17
C VAL A 18 -4.90 3.28 3.72
N ARG A 19 -4.17 4.39 3.76
CA ARG A 19 -2.81 4.40 4.30
C ARG A 19 -2.80 3.96 5.76
N ALA A 20 -3.74 4.45 6.57
CA ALA A 20 -3.84 4.08 7.97
C ALA A 20 -4.12 2.59 8.13
N THR A 21 -4.93 2.02 7.24
CA THR A 21 -5.18 0.58 7.24
C THR A 21 -3.91 -0.20 6.87
N LEU A 22 -3.16 0.27 5.87
CA LEU A 22 -1.91 -0.38 5.47
C LEU A 22 -0.88 -0.34 6.62
N ASP A 23 -0.86 0.74 7.40
CA ASP A 23 0.06 0.87 8.51
C ASP A 23 -0.16 -0.19 9.59
N ARG A 24 -1.34 -0.79 9.63
CA ARG A 24 -1.68 -1.85 10.58
C ARG A 24 -1.34 -3.24 10.09
N ILE A 25 -0.98 -3.37 8.83
CA ILE A 25 -0.67 -4.68 8.24
C ILE A 25 0.82 -4.95 8.40
N GLU A 26 1.14 -5.96 9.18
CA GLU A 26 2.51 -6.24 9.57
C GLU A 26 3.43 -6.55 8.40
N PHE A 27 2.94 -7.24 7.38
CA PHE A 27 3.79 -7.61 6.25
C PHE A 27 3.91 -6.51 5.19
N VAL A 28 3.26 -5.36 5.36
CA VAL A 28 3.50 -4.19 4.52
C VAL A 28 4.71 -3.47 5.07
N THR A 29 5.82 -3.50 4.33
CA THR A 29 7.09 -2.93 4.78
C THR A 29 7.26 -1.47 4.38
N ASP A 30 6.70 -1.09 3.24
CA ASP A 30 6.79 0.28 2.74
C ASP A 30 5.53 0.63 1.98
N ARG A 31 5.28 1.91 1.89
CA ARG A 31 4.13 2.45 1.16
C ARG A 31 4.45 3.83 0.65
N TRP A 32 3.96 4.13 -0.57
CA TRP A 32 4.19 5.42 -1.20
C TRP A 32 2.87 5.95 -1.77
N MET A 33 2.67 7.26 -1.66
CA MET A 33 1.57 7.94 -2.32
C MET A 33 1.99 8.29 -3.73
N LEU A 34 1.10 8.07 -4.70
CA LEU A 34 1.37 8.30 -6.10
C LEU A 34 0.38 9.31 -6.68
N PHE A 35 0.76 9.93 -7.78
CA PHE A 35 -0.12 10.80 -8.54
C PHE A 35 -0.35 10.16 -9.91
N GLY A 36 -1.59 10.10 -10.36
CA GLY A 36 -1.93 9.51 -11.65
C GLY A 36 -3.01 8.46 -11.54
N GLU A 37 -2.84 7.37 -12.27
CA GLU A 37 -3.84 6.32 -12.35
C GLU A 37 -4.00 5.54 -11.04
N TYR A 38 -2.91 5.33 -10.35
CA TYR A 38 -2.91 4.64 -9.06
C TYR A 38 -2.56 5.63 -7.95
N ASP A 39 -3.19 5.48 -6.80
CA ASP A 39 -3.02 6.41 -5.68
C ASP A 39 -1.94 5.99 -4.71
N LEU A 40 -1.71 4.70 -4.57
CA LEU A 40 -0.76 4.15 -3.60
C LEU A 40 -0.07 2.93 -4.18
N ILE A 41 1.17 2.74 -3.74
CA ILE A 41 1.87 1.48 -3.95
C ILE A 41 2.35 0.96 -2.60
N ALA A 42 2.15 -0.31 -2.34
CA ALA A 42 2.60 -0.95 -1.11
C ALA A 42 3.62 -2.03 -1.45
N ARG A 43 4.72 -2.05 -0.70
CA ARG A 43 5.67 -3.15 -0.77
C ARG A 43 5.34 -4.13 0.35
N VAL A 44 5.15 -5.38 0.00
CA VAL A 44 4.82 -6.42 0.97
C VAL A 44 5.94 -7.45 1.02
N GLN A 45 6.14 -8.01 2.18
CA GLN A 45 7.17 -9.03 2.39
C GLN A 45 6.63 -10.08 3.34
N ALA A 46 6.77 -11.33 2.96
CA ALA A 46 6.32 -12.45 3.77
C ALA A 46 7.37 -13.55 3.77
N ASP A 47 7.39 -14.33 4.83
CA ASP A 47 8.20 -15.52 4.88
C ASP A 47 7.47 -16.66 4.17
N ASP A 48 8.23 -17.40 3.37
CA ASP A 48 7.67 -18.55 2.63
C ASP A 48 7.49 -19.75 3.54
#